data_8d8822bfabccecc33b45a6ceaa47cb50
#
_entry.id   8d8822bfabccecc33b45a6ceaa47cb50
#
_cell.length_a   1.000
_cell.length_b   1.000
_cell.length_c   1.000
_cell.angle_alpha   90.00
_cell.angle_beta   90.00
_cell.angle_gamma   90.00
#
_symmetry.space_group_name_H-M   'P 1'
#
loop_
_entity.id
_entity.type
_entity.pdbx_description
1 polymer ?
#
loop_
_entity_poly.entity_id
_entity_poly.type
_entity_poly.pdbx_seq_one_letter_code
_entity_poly.pdbx_strand_id
1 'polypeptide(L)'
;MNLQSRIDAFSSWVCVHKEALRKDPLLLQEGIGLLDGSLHGECELLEGKLHIILSADDPLWYYVLAQIQVADKDIIFHAGRDPLKDADYSVTLFDRELRASQVMIHMGAQQDLHVYHEALCACSEEEATVCVKVMLEASLGDALAATQIALIIIEKQPLSEGIALNALYDALCAEMDDPSPAAIFTPYQPSLRARRPLPRFDILAGTTCLPSLVNEYYLDVSRTFCDLQHIGACPCYVCVDADVDTLEQLLDVRTEAAARLQEAFAAHTLHGLLIGSALGSAHAYIDLLLFAPITLAQLQETAGNDHVRLSLYLFHQGSQAAQLADIQADLAG
;
A
#
# COMPACT_ATOMS: atom_id res chain seq x y z
N MET A 1 1.85 10.09 -19.99
CA MET A 1 1.46 8.64 -20.06
C MET A 1 0.93 8.29 -18.68
N ASN A 2 -0.28 7.70 -18.56
CA ASN A 2 -0.80 7.30 -17.25
C ASN A 2 0.03 6.16 -16.63
N LEU A 3 -0.14 5.93 -15.33
CA LEU A 3 0.64 4.96 -14.57
C LEU A 3 0.50 3.54 -15.14
N GLN A 4 -0.73 3.10 -15.50
CA GLN A 4 -0.95 1.78 -16.08
C GLN A 4 -0.16 1.61 -17.39
N SER A 5 -0.15 2.62 -18.27
CA SER A 5 0.63 2.54 -19.52
C SER A 5 2.15 2.42 -19.26
N ARG A 6 2.66 3.02 -18.17
CA ARG A 6 4.07 2.87 -17.75
C ARG A 6 4.33 1.45 -17.24
N ILE A 7 3.42 0.89 -16.43
CA ILE A 7 3.48 -0.49 -15.95
C ILE A 7 3.49 -1.47 -17.13
N ASP A 8 2.59 -1.30 -18.10
CA ASP A 8 2.50 -2.15 -19.28
C ASP A 8 3.75 -2.07 -20.15
N ALA A 9 4.30 -0.86 -20.33
CA ALA A 9 5.55 -0.64 -21.07
C ALA A 9 6.73 -1.33 -20.39
N PHE A 10 6.88 -1.20 -19.07
CA PHE A 10 7.90 -1.88 -18.29
C PHE A 10 7.75 -3.41 -18.38
N SER A 11 6.57 -3.95 -18.12
CA SER A 11 6.30 -5.39 -18.17
C SER A 11 6.61 -5.99 -19.55
N SER A 12 6.23 -5.27 -20.62
CA SER A 12 6.52 -5.67 -22.00
C SER A 12 8.01 -5.61 -22.28
N TRP A 13 8.70 -4.56 -21.83
CA TRP A 13 10.14 -4.39 -22.00
C TRP A 13 10.93 -5.52 -21.33
N VAL A 14 10.55 -5.88 -20.10
CA VAL A 14 11.17 -6.98 -19.35
C VAL A 14 11.02 -8.31 -20.10
N CYS A 15 9.83 -8.62 -20.62
CA CYS A 15 9.60 -9.83 -21.40
C CYS A 15 10.50 -9.89 -22.65
N VAL A 16 10.65 -8.77 -23.37
CA VAL A 16 11.48 -8.68 -24.59
C VAL A 16 12.96 -8.82 -24.24
N HIS A 17 13.42 -8.26 -23.14
CA HIS A 17 14.84 -8.21 -22.76
C HIS A 17 15.26 -9.34 -21.79
N LYS A 18 14.40 -10.33 -21.52
CA LYS A 18 14.65 -11.42 -20.56
C LYS A 18 16.03 -12.06 -20.72
N GLU A 19 16.41 -12.46 -21.94
CA GLU A 19 17.69 -13.12 -22.21
C GLU A 19 18.90 -12.18 -22.11
N ALA A 20 18.71 -10.88 -22.31
CA ALA A 20 19.74 -9.86 -22.11
C ALA A 20 19.95 -9.61 -20.62
N LEU A 21 18.87 -9.48 -19.84
CA LEU A 21 18.89 -9.31 -18.38
C LEU A 21 19.57 -10.48 -17.65
N ARG A 22 19.41 -11.71 -18.14
CA ARG A 22 20.12 -12.88 -17.61
C ARG A 22 21.64 -12.79 -17.74
N LYS A 23 22.13 -12.01 -18.71
CA LYS A 23 23.57 -11.84 -19.00
C LYS A 23 24.12 -10.56 -18.39
N ASP A 24 23.32 -9.51 -18.37
CA ASP A 24 23.68 -8.19 -17.87
C ASP A 24 22.53 -7.62 -17.04
N PRO A 25 22.51 -7.86 -15.71
CA PRO A 25 21.50 -7.33 -14.80
C PRO A 25 21.41 -5.79 -14.79
N LEU A 26 22.51 -5.08 -15.12
CA LEU A 26 22.54 -3.61 -15.12
C LEU A 26 21.62 -3.00 -16.19
N LEU A 27 21.29 -3.78 -17.23
CA LEU A 27 20.33 -3.36 -18.24
C LEU A 27 18.93 -3.07 -17.67
N LEU A 28 18.57 -3.63 -16.50
CA LEU A 28 17.28 -3.38 -15.84
C LEU A 28 17.04 -1.89 -15.61
N GLN A 29 18.08 -1.10 -15.38
CA GLN A 29 17.96 0.34 -15.16
C GLN A 29 17.30 1.08 -16.33
N GLU A 30 17.50 0.60 -17.57
CA GLU A 30 16.81 1.16 -18.75
C GLU A 30 15.30 0.89 -18.71
N GLY A 31 14.91 -0.32 -18.29
CA GLY A 31 13.49 -0.69 -18.12
C GLY A 31 12.83 0.10 -17.00
N ILE A 32 13.51 0.26 -15.87
CA ILE A 32 13.01 1.04 -14.71
C ILE A 32 12.68 2.47 -15.13
N GLY A 33 13.48 3.08 -16.00
CA GLY A 33 13.22 4.42 -16.53
C GLY A 33 11.87 4.56 -17.25
N LEU A 34 11.24 3.47 -17.68
CA LEU A 34 9.88 3.48 -18.25
C LEU A 34 8.79 3.62 -17.18
N LEU A 35 9.08 3.14 -15.94
CA LEU A 35 8.19 3.31 -14.79
C LEU A 35 8.43 4.65 -14.10
N ASP A 36 9.61 4.76 -13.48
CA ASP A 36 10.06 5.97 -12.79
C ASP A 36 11.56 5.87 -12.48
N GLY A 37 12.30 6.96 -12.71
CA GLY A 37 13.74 7.00 -12.48
C GLY A 37 14.16 7.02 -11.00
N SER A 38 13.22 7.16 -10.06
CA SER A 38 13.48 7.09 -8.61
C SER A 38 13.46 5.67 -8.05
N LEU A 39 13.05 4.68 -8.85
CA LEU A 39 13.02 3.28 -8.43
C LEU A 39 14.40 2.64 -8.56
N HIS A 40 14.65 1.66 -7.72
CA HIS A 40 15.84 0.82 -7.75
C HIS A 40 15.46 -0.60 -8.16
N GLY A 41 16.36 -1.31 -8.83
CA GLY A 41 16.06 -2.66 -9.24
C GLY A 41 17.27 -3.57 -9.30
N GLU A 42 17.01 -4.81 -8.99
CA GLU A 42 17.97 -5.92 -9.02
C GLU A 42 17.39 -7.07 -9.84
N CYS A 43 18.26 -7.80 -10.52
CA CYS A 43 17.91 -9.05 -11.19
C CYS A 43 18.79 -10.17 -10.66
N GLU A 44 18.19 -11.30 -10.41
CA GLU A 44 18.93 -12.51 -10.07
C GLU A 44 18.34 -13.75 -10.77
N LEU A 45 19.16 -14.76 -10.98
CA LEU A 45 18.73 -16.00 -11.58
C LEU A 45 18.64 -17.06 -10.50
N LEU A 46 17.42 -17.44 -10.11
CA LEU A 46 17.16 -18.46 -9.11
C LEU A 46 16.34 -19.60 -9.75
N GLU A 47 16.76 -20.82 -9.56
CA GLU A 47 16.09 -22.03 -10.09
C GLU A 47 15.74 -21.97 -11.58
N GLY A 48 16.58 -21.25 -12.37
CA GLY A 48 16.38 -21.07 -13.82
C GLY A 48 15.39 -19.99 -14.21
N LYS A 49 14.74 -19.32 -13.25
CA LYS A 49 13.85 -18.20 -13.48
C LYS A 49 14.55 -16.87 -13.20
N LEU A 50 14.16 -15.84 -13.94
CA LEU A 50 14.64 -14.49 -13.74
C LEU A 50 13.77 -13.82 -12.66
N HIS A 51 14.36 -13.51 -11.51
CA HIS A 51 13.74 -12.75 -10.46
C HIS A 51 14.08 -11.28 -10.65
N ILE A 52 13.08 -10.43 -10.68
CA ILE A 52 13.18 -8.97 -10.77
C ILE A 52 12.64 -8.38 -9.50
N ILE A 53 13.49 -7.67 -8.78
CA ILE A 53 13.16 -7.05 -7.50
C ILE A 53 13.20 -5.54 -7.74
N LEU A 54 12.08 -4.83 -7.54
CA LEU A 54 12.04 -3.38 -7.55
C LEU A 54 11.79 -2.85 -6.15
N SER A 55 12.60 -1.89 -5.73
CA SER A 55 12.46 -1.17 -4.45
C SER A 55 12.34 0.34 -4.69
N ALA A 56 11.83 1.05 -3.69
CA ALA A 56 11.59 2.47 -3.73
C ALA A 56 11.89 3.12 -2.38
N ASP A 57 12.41 4.35 -2.42
CA ASP A 57 12.58 5.18 -1.21
C ASP A 57 11.23 5.71 -0.68
N ASP A 58 10.28 5.98 -1.59
CA ASP A 58 8.92 6.38 -1.23
C ASP A 58 8.04 5.13 -1.02
N PRO A 59 7.53 4.91 0.21
CA PRO A 59 6.68 3.77 0.55
C PRO A 59 5.42 3.63 -0.31
N LEU A 60 4.91 4.72 -0.88
CA LEU A 60 3.70 4.71 -1.70
C LEU A 60 3.86 3.91 -3.00
N TRP A 61 5.09 3.79 -3.49
CA TRP A 61 5.38 2.93 -4.65
C TRP A 61 5.06 1.46 -4.41
N TYR A 62 5.21 0.95 -3.19
CA TYR A 62 4.96 -0.48 -2.93
C TYR A 62 3.50 -0.89 -3.16
N TYR A 63 2.52 0.04 -3.03
CA TYR A 63 1.13 -0.21 -3.41
C TYR A 63 0.96 -0.39 -4.93
N VAL A 64 1.78 0.28 -5.71
CA VAL A 64 1.83 0.19 -7.18
C VAL A 64 2.62 -1.04 -7.62
N LEU A 65 3.83 -1.22 -7.09
CA LEU A 65 4.72 -2.31 -7.45
C LEU A 65 4.07 -3.67 -7.20
N ALA A 66 3.32 -3.82 -6.10
CA ALA A 66 2.58 -5.04 -5.80
C ALA A 66 1.51 -5.41 -6.83
N GLN A 67 1.15 -4.49 -7.75
CA GLN A 67 0.17 -4.74 -8.82
C GLN A 67 0.82 -5.07 -10.17
N ILE A 68 2.16 -5.01 -10.26
CA ILE A 68 2.86 -5.33 -11.50
C ILE A 68 2.80 -6.83 -11.77
N GLN A 69 2.29 -7.19 -12.93
CA GLN A 69 2.25 -8.57 -13.41
C GLN A 69 3.05 -8.69 -14.70
N VAL A 70 3.84 -9.74 -14.79
CA VAL A 70 4.62 -10.08 -15.98
C VAL A 70 4.06 -11.36 -16.59
N ALA A 71 3.71 -11.31 -17.88
CA ALA A 71 3.04 -12.43 -18.55
C ALA A 71 3.95 -13.66 -18.75
N ASP A 72 5.29 -13.49 -18.71
CA ASP A 72 6.25 -14.58 -18.91
C ASP A 72 6.44 -15.36 -17.59
N LYS A 73 6.07 -16.66 -17.60
CA LYS A 73 6.18 -17.56 -16.44
C LYS A 73 7.60 -17.83 -15.94
N ASP A 74 8.61 -17.54 -16.77
CA ASP A 74 10.03 -17.68 -16.40
C ASP A 74 10.58 -16.41 -15.75
N ILE A 75 9.72 -15.39 -15.54
CA ILE A 75 10.03 -14.16 -14.81
C ILE A 75 9.17 -14.14 -13.54
N ILE A 76 9.79 -13.87 -12.41
CA ILE A 76 9.12 -13.65 -11.14
C ILE A 76 9.41 -12.21 -10.73
N PHE A 77 8.35 -11.45 -10.47
CA PHE A 77 8.44 -10.06 -10.07
C PHE A 77 8.22 -9.94 -8.56
N HIS A 78 9.02 -9.11 -7.88
CA HIS A 78 8.93 -8.83 -6.47
C HIS A 78 8.83 -7.31 -6.24
N ALA A 79 7.86 -6.89 -5.43
CA ALA A 79 7.74 -5.54 -4.94
C ALA A 79 8.59 -5.36 -3.67
N GLY A 80 9.88 -5.14 -3.85
CA GLY A 80 10.89 -5.17 -2.79
C GLY A 80 11.47 -6.56 -2.56
N ARG A 81 12.46 -6.65 -1.69
CA ARG A 81 13.02 -7.93 -1.25
C ARG A 81 12.04 -8.63 -0.33
N ASP A 82 11.93 -9.94 -0.48
CA ASP A 82 11.13 -10.78 0.41
C ASP A 82 11.77 -10.87 1.81
N PRO A 83 10.98 -11.18 2.86
CA PRO A 83 11.50 -11.47 4.18
C PRO A 83 12.50 -12.62 4.14
N LEU A 84 13.50 -12.58 5.03
CA LEU A 84 14.41 -13.72 5.22
C LEU A 84 13.65 -14.93 5.72
N LYS A 85 13.90 -16.10 5.11
CA LYS A 85 13.28 -17.36 5.51
C LYS A 85 13.77 -17.86 6.89
N ASP A 86 15.01 -17.48 7.27
CA ASP A 86 15.55 -17.77 8.59
C ASP A 86 15.09 -16.66 9.55
N ALA A 87 14.14 -17.01 10.39
CA ALA A 87 13.54 -16.06 11.34
C ALA A 87 14.51 -15.60 12.44
N ASP A 88 15.59 -16.35 12.74
CA ASP A 88 16.57 -15.98 13.80
C ASP A 88 17.93 -15.57 13.18
N TYR A 89 17.90 -14.58 12.30
CA TYR A 89 19.10 -13.99 11.71
C TYR A 89 19.79 -13.01 12.67
N SER A 90 21.07 -12.72 12.38
CA SER A 90 21.86 -11.68 13.04
C SER A 90 22.29 -10.62 12.04
N VAL A 91 22.32 -9.37 12.47
CA VAL A 91 22.84 -8.23 11.73
C VAL A 91 24.01 -7.64 12.49
N THR A 92 25.15 -7.43 11.81
CA THR A 92 26.31 -6.75 12.38
C THR A 92 26.47 -5.37 11.73
N LEU A 93 26.20 -4.33 12.50
CA LEU A 93 26.34 -2.92 12.09
C LEU A 93 27.03 -2.11 13.20
N PHE A 94 27.86 -1.18 12.83
CA PHE A 94 28.58 -0.30 13.79
C PHE A 94 29.30 -1.11 14.89
N ASP A 95 30.00 -2.20 14.50
CA ASP A 95 30.71 -3.14 15.40
C ASP A 95 29.81 -3.80 16.46
N ARG A 96 28.51 -3.91 16.21
CA ARG A 96 27.52 -4.53 17.09
C ARG A 96 26.78 -5.63 16.36
N GLU A 97 26.67 -6.78 17.02
CA GLU A 97 25.83 -7.89 16.56
C GLU A 97 24.47 -7.80 17.25
N LEU A 98 23.40 -7.81 16.46
CA LEU A 98 22.01 -7.82 16.90
C LEU A 98 21.34 -9.08 16.34
N ARG A 99 20.80 -9.92 17.20
CA ARG A 99 20.06 -11.12 16.84
C ARG A 99 18.56 -10.85 16.91
N ALA A 100 17.80 -11.22 15.88
CA ALA A 100 16.38 -10.91 15.77
C ALA A 100 15.54 -11.43 16.95
N SER A 101 15.86 -12.62 17.49
CA SER A 101 15.20 -13.19 18.67
C SER A 101 15.48 -12.44 19.99
N GLN A 102 16.47 -11.56 20.03
CA GLN A 102 16.86 -10.80 21.21
C GLN A 102 16.37 -9.34 21.18
N VAL A 103 15.95 -8.84 20.01
CA VAL A 103 15.36 -7.51 19.86
C VAL A 103 13.88 -7.59 20.20
N MET A 104 13.49 -6.90 21.27
CA MET A 104 12.08 -6.83 21.70
C MET A 104 11.39 -5.65 21.05
N ILE A 105 10.16 -5.87 20.60
CA ILE A 105 9.34 -4.86 19.92
C ILE A 105 7.91 -4.84 20.48
N HIS A 106 7.29 -3.66 20.39
CA HIS A 106 5.87 -3.47 20.66
C HIS A 106 5.28 -2.51 19.61
N MET A 107 4.21 -2.94 18.94
CA MET A 107 3.48 -2.11 17.98
C MET A 107 2.47 -1.23 18.68
N GLY A 108 2.63 0.08 18.56
CA GLY A 108 1.66 1.07 19.03
C GLY A 108 0.47 1.26 18.08
N ALA A 109 -0.51 2.04 18.53
CA ALA A 109 -1.78 2.20 17.82
C ALA A 109 -1.70 3.00 16.50
N GLN A 110 -0.60 3.75 16.28
CA GLN A 110 -0.39 4.59 15.08
C GLN A 110 0.71 4.03 14.16
N GLN A 111 0.93 2.71 14.20
CA GLN A 111 2.02 2.04 13.50
C GLN A 111 3.42 2.52 13.95
N ASP A 112 3.51 3.09 15.16
CA ASP A 112 4.75 3.36 15.86
C ASP A 112 5.31 2.04 16.43
N LEU A 113 6.59 1.79 16.19
CA LEU A 113 7.29 0.60 16.65
C LEU A 113 8.24 0.98 17.79
N HIS A 114 7.90 0.58 19.01
CA HIS A 114 8.79 0.65 20.16
C HIS A 114 9.77 -0.51 20.13
N VAL A 115 11.07 -0.24 20.22
CA VAL A 115 12.12 -1.24 20.08
C VAL A 115 13.08 -1.15 21.25
N TYR A 116 13.38 -2.30 21.86
CA TYR A 116 14.39 -2.39 22.92
C TYR A 116 15.40 -3.50 22.62
N HIS A 117 16.66 -3.14 22.75
CA HIS A 117 17.79 -4.05 22.89
C HIS A 117 18.95 -3.33 23.59
N GLU A 118 19.68 -4.01 24.47
CA GLU A 118 20.74 -3.39 25.26
C GLU A 118 21.82 -2.72 24.38
N ALA A 119 22.22 -3.35 23.27
CA ALA A 119 23.19 -2.79 22.36
C ALA A 119 22.69 -1.52 21.64
N LEU A 120 21.38 -1.39 21.37
CA LEU A 120 20.81 -0.18 20.77
C LEU A 120 20.81 1.01 21.73
N CYS A 121 20.69 0.75 23.04
CA CYS A 121 20.74 1.81 24.04
C CYS A 121 22.10 2.52 24.10
N ALA A 122 23.16 1.87 23.64
CA ALA A 122 24.52 2.41 23.61
C ALA A 122 24.89 3.06 22.26
N CYS A 123 23.99 3.03 21.25
CA CYS A 123 24.14 3.73 19.98
C CYS A 123 23.65 5.18 20.07
N SER A 124 24.06 6.02 19.12
CA SER A 124 23.31 7.23 18.80
C SER A 124 21.91 6.86 18.31
N GLU A 125 20.98 7.80 18.38
CA GLU A 125 19.60 7.57 17.90
C GLU A 125 19.58 7.24 16.39
N GLU A 126 20.43 7.89 15.61
CA GLU A 126 20.56 7.66 14.18
C GLU A 126 21.09 6.25 13.88
N GLU A 127 22.19 5.82 14.51
CA GLU A 127 22.76 4.47 14.35
C GLU A 127 21.75 3.39 14.76
N ALA A 128 21.06 3.57 15.90
CA ALA A 128 20.06 2.64 16.38
C ALA A 128 18.89 2.51 15.38
N THR A 129 18.43 3.64 14.83
CA THR A 129 17.34 3.66 13.83
C THR A 129 17.76 2.92 12.56
N VAL A 130 18.98 3.13 12.07
CA VAL A 130 19.53 2.41 10.90
C VAL A 130 19.58 0.90 11.16
N CYS A 131 20.11 0.48 12.33
CA CYS A 131 20.14 -0.93 12.70
C CYS A 131 18.74 -1.57 12.69
N VAL A 132 17.76 -0.89 13.28
CA VAL A 132 16.39 -1.39 13.36
C VAL A 132 15.74 -1.44 11.97
N LYS A 133 15.94 -0.44 11.12
CA LYS A 133 15.42 -0.45 9.74
C LYS A 133 15.93 -1.66 8.96
N VAL A 134 17.25 -1.91 8.96
CA VAL A 134 17.83 -3.08 8.27
C VAL A 134 17.26 -4.38 8.81
N MET A 135 17.04 -4.47 10.12
CA MET A 135 16.43 -5.66 10.73
C MET A 135 14.94 -5.81 10.38
N LEU A 136 14.19 -4.71 10.27
CA LEU A 136 12.80 -4.74 9.83
C LEU A 136 12.66 -5.17 8.37
N GLU A 137 13.51 -4.64 7.47
CA GLU A 137 13.56 -5.06 6.07
C GLU A 137 13.88 -6.56 5.97
N ALA A 138 14.81 -7.06 6.79
CA ALA A 138 15.12 -8.49 6.84
C ALA A 138 13.95 -9.33 7.39
N SER A 139 13.20 -8.83 8.40
CA SER A 139 12.08 -9.56 9.01
C SER A 139 10.80 -9.53 8.19
N LEU A 140 10.47 -8.39 7.59
CA LEU A 140 9.18 -8.12 6.94
C LEU A 140 9.28 -8.08 5.41
N GLY A 141 10.50 -7.98 4.86
CA GLY A 141 10.71 -7.54 3.49
C GLY A 141 10.55 -6.03 3.33
N ASP A 142 11.08 -5.50 2.23
CA ASP A 142 11.13 -4.05 1.99
C ASP A 142 9.74 -3.41 2.00
N ALA A 143 8.76 -4.02 1.32
CA ALA A 143 7.44 -3.46 1.15
C ALA A 143 6.67 -3.30 2.48
N LEU A 144 6.63 -4.33 3.30
CA LEU A 144 5.92 -4.26 4.58
C LEU A 144 6.66 -3.41 5.60
N ALA A 145 8.01 -3.49 5.64
CA ALA A 145 8.81 -2.65 6.52
C ALA A 145 8.58 -1.16 6.24
N ALA A 146 8.53 -0.78 4.97
CA ALA A 146 8.33 0.61 4.55
C ALA A 146 6.89 1.12 4.78
N THR A 147 5.87 0.25 4.66
CA THR A 147 4.47 0.68 4.68
C THR A 147 3.76 0.47 6.01
N GLN A 148 4.21 -0.48 6.84
CA GLN A 148 3.55 -0.82 8.11
C GLN A 148 4.19 -0.13 9.33
N ILE A 149 5.39 0.43 9.19
CA ILE A 149 6.09 1.09 10.28
C ILE A 149 6.19 2.59 9.99
N ALA A 150 5.41 3.40 10.69
CA ALA A 150 5.39 4.85 10.53
C ALA A 150 6.54 5.55 11.28
N LEU A 151 6.87 5.06 12.47
CA LEU A 151 7.88 5.63 13.33
C LEU A 151 8.60 4.55 14.14
N ILE A 152 9.91 4.64 14.28
CA ILE A 152 10.73 3.78 15.16
C ILE A 152 11.09 4.56 16.41
N ILE A 153 10.79 4.01 17.58
CA ILE A 153 11.08 4.59 18.89
C ILE A 153 12.02 3.65 19.63
N ILE A 154 13.24 4.11 19.89
CA ILE A 154 14.23 3.32 20.63
C ILE A 154 14.04 3.53 22.13
N GLU A 155 13.58 2.48 22.80
CA GLU A 155 13.36 2.48 24.24
C GLU A 155 14.68 2.31 25.01
N LYS A 156 14.83 3.03 26.12
CA LYS A 156 16.02 2.96 26.98
C LYS A 156 15.90 1.93 28.10
N GLN A 157 14.74 1.32 28.24
CA GLN A 157 14.42 0.29 29.24
C GLN A 157 13.70 -0.89 28.58
N PRO A 158 13.81 -2.10 29.15
CA PRO A 158 13.07 -3.24 28.64
C PRO A 158 11.56 -2.96 28.55
N LEU A 159 10.96 -3.40 27.44
CA LEU A 159 9.52 -3.31 27.24
C LEU A 159 8.81 -4.22 28.23
N SER A 160 7.76 -3.72 28.88
CA SER A 160 6.92 -4.53 29.80
C SER A 160 6.04 -5.53 29.04
N GLU A 161 5.70 -5.19 27.81
CA GLU A 161 4.92 -6.00 26.87
C GLU A 161 5.61 -5.94 25.51
N GLY A 162 5.62 -7.04 24.78
CA GLY A 162 6.24 -7.07 23.45
C GLY A 162 6.50 -8.50 22.99
N ILE A 163 6.90 -8.59 21.74
CA ILE A 163 7.33 -9.84 21.10
C ILE A 163 8.77 -9.68 20.61
N ALA A 164 9.44 -10.80 20.33
CA ALA A 164 10.73 -10.74 19.64
C ALA A 164 10.56 -10.35 18.17
N LEU A 165 11.53 -9.62 17.62
CA LEU A 165 11.45 -9.11 16.24
C LEU A 165 11.28 -10.23 15.19
N ASN A 166 11.89 -11.40 15.42
CA ASN A 166 11.71 -12.56 14.55
C ASN A 166 10.28 -13.14 14.53
N ALA A 167 9.41 -12.75 15.45
CA ALA A 167 8.00 -13.13 15.45
C ALA A 167 7.08 -12.05 14.81
N LEU A 168 7.64 -10.92 14.37
CA LEU A 168 6.84 -9.79 13.84
C LEU A 168 6.10 -10.15 12.57
N TYR A 169 6.76 -10.84 11.64
CA TYR A 169 6.12 -11.23 10.38
C TYR A 169 4.89 -12.11 10.64
N ASP A 170 5.03 -13.15 11.46
CA ASP A 170 3.91 -14.02 11.82
C ASP A 170 2.79 -13.24 12.52
N ALA A 171 3.15 -12.31 13.42
CA ALA A 171 2.16 -11.50 14.13
C ALA A 171 1.36 -10.57 13.21
N LEU A 172 1.98 -10.05 12.13
CA LEU A 172 1.30 -9.19 11.16
C LEU A 172 0.55 -9.98 10.08
N CYS A 173 1.05 -11.15 9.70
CA CYS A 173 0.65 -11.84 8.48
C CYS A 173 0.06 -13.25 8.73
N ALA A 174 -0.12 -13.68 9.99
CA ALA A 174 -0.53 -15.05 10.36
C ALA A 174 -1.82 -15.54 9.67
N GLU A 175 -2.70 -14.63 9.25
CA GLU A 175 -3.99 -14.95 8.61
C GLU A 175 -3.99 -14.68 7.10
N MET A 176 -2.82 -14.39 6.50
CA MET A 176 -2.72 -13.98 5.10
C MET A 176 -1.95 -15.01 4.29
N ASP A 177 -2.51 -15.43 3.16
CA ASP A 177 -1.85 -16.34 2.21
C ASP A 177 -0.73 -15.63 1.44
N ASP A 178 -0.93 -14.35 1.10
CA ASP A 178 0.02 -13.51 0.35
C ASP A 178 0.01 -12.07 0.92
N PRO A 179 0.81 -11.81 1.95
CA PRO A 179 0.83 -10.51 2.61
C PRO A 179 1.45 -9.44 1.69
N SER A 180 0.67 -8.42 1.41
CA SER A 180 1.09 -7.22 0.69
C SER A 180 0.65 -5.97 1.43
N PRO A 181 1.26 -4.79 1.18
CA PRO A 181 0.82 -3.54 1.80
C PRO A 181 -0.68 -3.26 1.61
N ALA A 182 -1.22 -3.61 0.44
CA ALA A 182 -2.63 -3.43 0.11
C ALA A 182 -3.57 -4.44 0.78
N ALA A 183 -3.06 -5.49 1.40
CA ALA A 183 -3.85 -6.50 2.12
C ALA A 183 -4.00 -6.21 3.61
N ILE A 184 -3.15 -5.34 4.18
CA ILE A 184 -3.16 -5.03 5.62
C ILE A 184 -4.03 -3.81 5.88
N PHE A 185 -5.22 -4.02 6.42
CA PHE A 185 -6.20 -2.97 6.71
C PHE A 185 -6.23 -2.60 8.19
N THR A 186 -6.07 -1.31 8.46
CA THR A 186 -6.20 -0.73 9.81
C THR A 186 -7.61 -0.16 10.00
N PRO A 187 -8.32 -0.51 11.08
CA PRO A 187 -9.61 0.09 11.38
C PRO A 187 -9.45 1.55 11.81
N TYR A 188 -10.42 2.39 11.45
CA TYR A 188 -10.47 3.78 11.89
C TYR A 188 -11.89 4.23 12.23
N GLN A 189 -11.98 5.20 13.14
CA GLN A 189 -13.20 5.92 13.47
C GLN A 189 -12.88 7.42 13.48
N PRO A 190 -13.49 8.23 12.60
CA PRO A 190 -13.28 9.66 12.65
C PRO A 190 -13.78 10.24 13.96
N SER A 191 -13.00 11.13 14.58
CA SER A 191 -13.48 11.86 15.74
C SER A 191 -14.62 12.81 15.30
N LEU A 192 -15.82 12.62 15.81
CA LEU A 192 -17.07 13.30 15.43
C LEU A 192 -17.09 14.83 15.67
N ARG A 193 -15.94 15.49 15.79
CA ARG A 193 -15.86 16.91 16.18
C ARG A 193 -16.37 17.92 15.15
N ALA A 194 -16.64 17.53 13.92
CA ALA A 194 -17.21 18.44 12.93
C ALA A 194 -18.17 17.69 11.98
N ARG A 195 -19.46 17.73 12.25
CA ARG A 195 -20.48 17.42 11.24
C ARG A 195 -20.45 18.52 10.17
N ARG A 196 -19.62 18.35 9.16
CA ARG A 196 -19.65 19.19 7.96
C ARG A 196 -20.60 18.52 6.95
N PRO A 197 -21.34 19.27 6.13
CA PRO A 197 -22.18 18.74 5.06
C PRO A 197 -21.33 18.33 3.84
N LEU A 198 -20.23 17.61 4.10
CA LEU A 198 -19.32 17.12 3.09
C LEU A 198 -19.35 15.58 3.10
N PRO A 199 -19.12 14.92 1.97
CA PRO A 199 -18.97 13.48 1.92
C PRO A 199 -17.96 12.99 2.95
N ARG A 200 -18.15 11.78 3.49
CA ARG A 200 -17.31 11.12 4.50
C ARG A 200 -17.35 11.71 5.93
N PHE A 201 -18.04 12.85 6.16
CA PHE A 201 -18.21 13.37 7.53
C PHE A 201 -19.35 12.69 8.31
N ASP A 202 -20.07 11.79 7.67
CA ASP A 202 -21.07 10.90 8.26
C ASP A 202 -20.52 9.52 8.64
N ILE A 203 -19.22 9.24 8.39
CA ILE A 203 -18.60 7.93 8.65
C ILE A 203 -18.65 7.58 10.14
N LEU A 204 -19.14 6.37 10.43
CA LEU A 204 -19.19 5.74 11.74
C LEU A 204 -17.95 4.89 11.99
N ALA A 205 -17.54 4.11 11.00
CA ALA A 205 -16.35 3.26 11.05
C ALA A 205 -15.88 2.92 9.64
N GLY A 206 -14.60 2.64 9.50
CA GLY A 206 -14.00 2.19 8.25
C GLY A 206 -12.70 1.41 8.47
N THR A 207 -12.17 0.88 7.39
CA THR A 207 -10.84 0.25 7.32
C THR A 207 -10.07 0.82 6.14
N THR A 208 -8.75 0.91 6.27
CA THR A 208 -7.87 1.40 5.20
C THR A 208 -6.49 0.78 5.30
N CYS A 209 -5.86 0.52 4.15
CA CYS A 209 -4.44 0.19 4.09
C CYS A 209 -3.54 1.44 3.96
N LEU A 210 -4.14 2.64 3.80
CA LEU A 210 -3.45 3.93 3.73
C LEU A 210 -3.94 4.90 4.83
N PRO A 211 -3.58 4.66 6.11
CA PRO A 211 -4.04 5.49 7.24
C PRO A 211 -3.67 6.98 7.09
N SER A 212 -2.51 7.30 6.53
CA SER A 212 -2.07 8.67 6.28
C SER A 212 -3.05 9.44 5.41
N LEU A 213 -3.50 8.85 4.29
CA LEU A 213 -4.44 9.46 3.37
C LEU A 213 -5.79 9.78 4.06
N VAL A 214 -6.30 8.85 4.87
CA VAL A 214 -7.54 9.03 5.62
C VAL A 214 -7.39 10.11 6.69
N ASN A 215 -6.30 10.09 7.46
CA ASN A 215 -6.04 11.08 8.51
C ASN A 215 -5.90 12.49 7.92
N GLU A 216 -5.16 12.63 6.83
CA GLU A 216 -4.97 13.90 6.12
C GLU A 216 -6.29 14.44 5.57
N TYR A 217 -7.18 13.59 5.07
CA TYR A 217 -8.52 14.00 4.63
C TYR A 217 -9.28 14.73 5.74
N TYR A 218 -9.29 14.19 6.97
CA TYR A 218 -9.98 14.83 8.10
C TYR A 218 -9.27 16.07 8.64
N LEU A 219 -7.96 16.16 8.45
CA LEU A 219 -7.16 17.33 8.84
C LEU A 219 -7.13 18.44 7.78
N ASP A 220 -7.75 18.24 6.61
CA ASP A 220 -7.71 19.14 5.46
C ASP A 220 -6.26 19.37 4.96
N VAL A 221 -5.49 18.29 4.92
CA VAL A 221 -4.11 18.22 4.42
C VAL A 221 -4.12 17.28 3.22
N SER A 222 -3.27 17.49 2.25
CA SER A 222 -3.28 16.71 0.99
C SER A 222 -1.89 16.24 0.57
N ARG A 223 -0.99 15.98 1.53
CA ARG A 223 0.39 15.57 1.22
C ARG A 223 0.40 14.19 0.55
N THR A 224 -0.13 13.16 1.23
CA THR A 224 -0.19 11.79 0.68
C THR A 224 -0.99 11.75 -0.62
N PHE A 225 -2.07 12.56 -0.74
CA PHE A 225 -2.82 12.70 -1.98
C PHE A 225 -1.95 13.22 -3.13
N CYS A 226 -1.19 14.31 -2.89
CA CYS A 226 -0.30 14.90 -3.90
C CYS A 226 0.86 13.97 -4.26
N ASP A 227 1.44 13.28 -3.27
CA ASP A 227 2.52 12.32 -3.51
C ASP A 227 2.05 11.14 -4.39
N LEU A 228 0.83 10.62 -4.14
CA LEU A 228 0.20 9.60 -5.00
C LEU A 228 -0.06 10.12 -6.41
N GLN A 229 -0.55 11.35 -6.57
CA GLN A 229 -0.71 11.97 -7.89
C GLN A 229 0.63 12.15 -8.61
N HIS A 230 1.69 12.50 -7.87
CA HIS A 230 3.03 12.66 -8.45
C HIS A 230 3.56 11.35 -9.06
N ILE A 231 3.32 10.22 -8.44
CA ILE A 231 3.64 8.91 -9.01
C ILE A 231 2.66 8.45 -10.11
N GLY A 232 1.60 9.22 -10.36
CA GLY A 232 0.61 8.97 -11.41
C GLY A 232 -0.56 8.08 -10.99
N ALA A 233 -0.73 7.86 -9.68
CA ALA A 233 -1.89 7.19 -9.10
C ALA A 233 -2.93 8.21 -8.63
N CYS A 234 -4.21 7.92 -8.80
CA CYS A 234 -5.30 8.81 -8.41
C CYS A 234 -6.07 8.24 -7.20
N PRO A 235 -5.84 8.78 -6.00
CA PRO A 235 -6.63 8.39 -4.84
C PRO A 235 -8.02 9.05 -4.92
N CYS A 236 -9.05 8.21 -4.89
CA CYS A 236 -10.44 8.61 -4.96
C CYS A 236 -11.32 7.71 -4.09
N TYR A 237 -12.55 8.08 -3.91
CA TYR A 237 -13.53 7.22 -3.27
C TYR A 237 -14.88 7.25 -3.99
N VAL A 238 -15.54 6.12 -3.95
CA VAL A 238 -16.92 5.97 -4.42
C VAL A 238 -17.85 6.12 -3.22
N CYS A 239 -18.79 7.07 -3.32
CA CYS A 239 -19.92 7.17 -2.42
C CYS A 239 -21.04 6.27 -2.96
N VAL A 240 -21.49 5.35 -2.13
CA VAL A 240 -22.55 4.39 -2.43
C VAL A 240 -23.83 4.93 -1.80
N ASP A 241 -24.77 5.30 -2.64
CA ASP A 241 -26.12 5.75 -2.25
C ASP A 241 -27.11 4.65 -2.64
N ALA A 242 -27.79 4.08 -1.67
CA ALA A 242 -28.73 2.99 -1.85
C ALA A 242 -30.02 3.28 -1.08
N ASP A 243 -31.16 2.97 -1.70
CA ASP A 243 -32.48 3.09 -1.05
C ASP A 243 -32.70 1.86 -0.14
N VAL A 244 -32.18 1.95 1.07
CA VAL A 244 -32.20 0.88 2.08
C VAL A 244 -32.64 1.43 3.44
N ASP A 245 -33.32 0.60 4.21
CA ASP A 245 -33.93 1.00 5.49
C ASP A 245 -32.95 0.88 6.69
N THR A 246 -31.90 0.08 6.56
CA THR A 246 -31.00 -0.23 7.68
C THR A 246 -29.53 -0.11 7.32
N LEU A 247 -28.68 0.15 8.33
CA LEU A 247 -27.23 0.16 8.17
C LEU A 247 -26.65 -1.21 7.77
N GLU A 248 -27.31 -2.29 8.18
CA GLU A 248 -26.93 -3.65 7.80
C GLU A 248 -27.09 -3.86 6.28
N GLN A 249 -28.22 -3.47 5.72
CA GLN A 249 -28.46 -3.50 4.28
C GLN A 249 -27.49 -2.61 3.52
N LEU A 250 -27.15 -1.42 4.04
CA LEU A 250 -26.15 -0.54 3.45
C LEU A 250 -24.76 -1.16 3.47
N LEU A 251 -24.42 -1.87 4.56
CA LEU A 251 -23.18 -2.64 4.67
C LEU A 251 -23.09 -3.76 3.63
N ASP A 252 -24.18 -4.51 3.44
CA ASP A 252 -24.27 -5.59 2.46
C ASP A 252 -24.05 -5.05 1.04
N VAL A 253 -24.76 -3.98 0.67
CA VAL A 253 -24.65 -3.30 -0.62
C VAL A 253 -23.19 -2.83 -0.87
N ARG A 254 -22.57 -2.18 0.13
CA ARG A 254 -21.17 -1.77 0.04
C ARG A 254 -20.24 -2.97 -0.18
N THR A 255 -20.44 -4.04 0.58
CA THR A 255 -19.60 -5.23 0.54
C THR A 255 -19.68 -5.90 -0.83
N GLU A 256 -20.88 -6.02 -1.40
CA GLU A 256 -21.10 -6.56 -2.73
C GLU A 256 -20.45 -5.68 -3.81
N ALA A 257 -20.61 -4.35 -3.74
CA ALA A 257 -20.02 -3.41 -4.68
C ALA A 257 -18.46 -3.45 -4.61
N ALA A 258 -17.90 -3.51 -3.40
CA ALA A 258 -16.46 -3.60 -3.18
C ALA A 258 -15.90 -4.92 -3.75
N ALA A 259 -16.57 -6.05 -3.54
CA ALA A 259 -16.17 -7.35 -4.07
C ALA A 259 -16.13 -7.34 -5.61
N ARG A 260 -17.16 -6.79 -6.27
CA ARG A 260 -17.19 -6.68 -7.74
C ARG A 260 -16.06 -5.79 -8.28
N LEU A 261 -15.74 -4.67 -7.61
CA LEU A 261 -14.60 -3.83 -8.00
C LEU A 261 -13.28 -4.58 -7.82
N GLN A 262 -13.12 -5.31 -6.73
CA GLN A 262 -11.91 -6.10 -6.48
C GLN A 262 -11.73 -7.20 -7.54
N GLU A 263 -12.81 -7.89 -7.94
CA GLU A 263 -12.79 -8.86 -9.04
C GLU A 263 -12.40 -8.20 -10.36
N ALA A 264 -12.91 -7.00 -10.66
CA ALA A 264 -12.57 -6.27 -11.87
C ALA A 264 -11.10 -5.81 -11.91
N PHE A 265 -10.54 -5.39 -10.77
CA PHE A 265 -9.11 -5.09 -10.65
C PHE A 265 -8.27 -6.36 -10.83
N ALA A 266 -8.63 -7.46 -10.18
CA ALA A 266 -7.93 -8.74 -10.31
C ALA A 266 -8.00 -9.31 -11.74
N ALA A 267 -9.10 -9.09 -12.45
CA ALA A 267 -9.28 -9.48 -13.86
C ALA A 267 -8.68 -8.48 -14.86
N HIS A 268 -8.04 -7.36 -14.38
CA HIS A 268 -7.49 -6.28 -15.21
C HIS A 268 -8.49 -5.63 -16.19
N THR A 269 -9.78 -5.72 -15.91
CA THR A 269 -10.84 -5.00 -16.64
C THR A 269 -10.92 -3.54 -16.19
N LEU A 270 -10.48 -3.27 -14.95
CA LEU A 270 -10.19 -1.95 -14.39
C LEU A 270 -8.75 -1.95 -13.86
N HIS A 271 -8.12 -0.78 -13.78
CA HIS A 271 -6.73 -0.62 -13.35
C HIS A 271 -6.65 0.22 -12.08
N GLY A 272 -6.31 -0.43 -11.00
CA GLY A 272 -6.23 0.18 -9.67
C GLY A 272 -6.34 -0.86 -8.58
N LEU A 273 -6.55 -0.40 -7.36
CA LEU A 273 -6.77 -1.28 -6.20
C LEU A 273 -7.73 -0.65 -5.20
N LEU A 274 -8.33 -1.49 -4.39
CA LEU A 274 -9.15 -1.09 -3.26
C LEU A 274 -8.23 -0.82 -2.06
N ILE A 275 -8.27 0.41 -1.54
CA ILE A 275 -7.41 0.84 -0.42
C ILE A 275 -8.17 1.01 0.89
N GLY A 276 -9.48 0.85 0.87
CA GLY A 276 -10.30 0.96 2.07
C GLY A 276 -11.78 0.91 1.79
N SER A 277 -12.54 0.93 2.88
CA SER A 277 -13.98 1.11 2.81
C SER A 277 -14.51 1.65 4.14
N ALA A 278 -15.66 2.32 4.10
CA ALA A 278 -16.28 2.85 5.31
C ALA A 278 -17.80 2.78 5.26
N LEU A 279 -18.41 2.78 6.44
CA LEU A 279 -19.85 2.87 6.63
C LEU A 279 -20.16 4.19 7.33
N GLY A 280 -20.98 5.01 6.71
CA GLY A 280 -21.52 6.23 7.27
C GLY A 280 -22.95 6.04 7.79
N SER A 281 -23.51 7.09 8.36
CA SER A 281 -24.90 7.08 8.83
C SER A 281 -25.93 7.20 7.71
N ALA A 282 -25.55 7.70 6.55
CA ALA A 282 -26.41 7.90 5.38
C ALA A 282 -25.88 7.23 4.11
N HIS A 283 -24.57 7.10 3.99
CA HIS A 283 -23.91 6.55 2.81
C HIS A 283 -22.85 5.53 3.20
N ALA A 284 -22.47 4.69 2.25
CA ALA A 284 -21.25 3.89 2.38
C ALA A 284 -20.18 4.37 1.40
N TYR A 285 -18.93 4.00 1.65
CA TYR A 285 -17.78 4.47 0.90
C TYR A 285 -16.85 3.33 0.57
N ILE A 286 -16.29 3.36 -0.66
CA ILE A 286 -15.26 2.44 -1.14
C ILE A 286 -14.09 3.28 -1.60
N ASP A 287 -12.92 3.09 -1.00
CA ASP A 287 -11.73 3.86 -1.25
C ASP A 287 -10.86 3.16 -2.29
N LEU A 288 -10.45 3.90 -3.32
CA LEU A 288 -9.78 3.38 -4.50
C LEU A 288 -8.47 4.14 -4.76
N LEU A 289 -7.48 3.43 -5.27
CA LEU A 289 -6.30 4.01 -5.90
C LEU A 289 -6.29 3.58 -7.37
N LEU A 290 -6.53 4.53 -8.28
CA LEU A 290 -6.63 4.25 -9.72
C LEU A 290 -5.31 4.52 -10.44
N PHE A 291 -4.95 3.67 -11.41
CA PHE A 291 -3.73 3.74 -12.22
C PHE A 291 -4.00 4.16 -13.66
N ALA A 292 -5.25 4.14 -14.06
CA ALA A 292 -5.72 4.59 -15.36
C ALA A 292 -7.05 5.37 -15.21
N PRO A 293 -7.41 6.22 -16.18
CA PRO A 293 -8.70 6.86 -16.22
C PRO A 293 -9.85 5.84 -16.20
N ILE A 294 -10.83 6.08 -15.35
CA ILE A 294 -12.04 5.28 -15.25
C ILE A 294 -13.26 6.19 -15.30
N THR A 295 -14.31 5.78 -15.97
CA THR A 295 -15.55 6.54 -16.03
C THR A 295 -16.51 6.11 -14.92
N LEU A 296 -17.35 7.05 -14.44
CA LEU A 296 -18.42 6.72 -13.50
C LEU A 296 -19.37 5.64 -14.10
N ALA A 297 -19.58 5.66 -15.42
CA ALA A 297 -20.39 4.66 -16.10
C ALA A 297 -19.78 3.25 -15.98
N GLN A 298 -18.45 3.11 -16.16
CA GLN A 298 -17.75 1.84 -15.96
C GLN A 298 -17.84 1.36 -14.50
N LEU A 299 -17.68 2.27 -13.54
CA LEU A 299 -17.84 1.94 -12.11
C LEU A 299 -19.28 1.50 -11.83
N GLN A 300 -20.28 2.21 -12.36
CA GLN A 300 -21.69 1.88 -12.20
C GLN A 300 -22.04 0.53 -12.82
N GLU A 301 -21.51 0.22 -14.01
CA GLU A 301 -21.68 -1.05 -14.70
C GLU A 301 -21.04 -2.20 -13.92
N THR A 302 -19.84 -1.96 -13.35
CA THR A 302 -19.08 -2.99 -12.63
C THR A 302 -19.67 -3.27 -11.25
N ALA A 303 -19.90 -2.25 -10.45
CA ALA A 303 -20.22 -2.36 -9.02
C ALA A 303 -21.65 -1.97 -8.68
N GLY A 304 -22.36 -1.29 -9.58
CA GLY A 304 -23.73 -0.87 -9.36
C GLY A 304 -24.75 -1.96 -9.63
N ASN A 305 -25.97 -1.68 -9.24
CA ASN A 305 -27.17 -2.37 -9.67
C ASN A 305 -28.30 -1.33 -9.83
N ASP A 306 -29.51 -1.76 -10.20
CA ASP A 306 -30.63 -0.85 -10.46
C ASP A 306 -31.06 -0.03 -9.22
N HIS A 307 -30.66 -0.45 -8.01
CA HIS A 307 -31.01 0.16 -6.72
C HIS A 307 -29.85 0.91 -6.07
N VAL A 308 -28.65 0.90 -6.70
CA VAL A 308 -27.44 1.51 -6.16
C VAL A 308 -26.93 2.59 -7.09
N ARG A 309 -26.84 3.81 -6.56
CA ARG A 309 -26.26 4.94 -7.27
C ARG A 309 -24.86 5.22 -6.74
N LEU A 310 -23.88 5.33 -7.64
CA LEU A 310 -22.50 5.62 -7.31
C LEU A 310 -22.17 7.07 -7.67
N SER A 311 -21.35 7.69 -6.81
CA SER A 311 -20.75 9.00 -7.08
C SER A 311 -19.25 8.91 -6.78
N LEU A 312 -18.41 9.44 -7.67
CA LEU A 312 -16.95 9.40 -7.56
C LEU A 312 -16.42 10.75 -7.11
N TYR A 313 -15.52 10.74 -6.12
CA TYR A 313 -14.87 11.93 -5.55
C TYR A 313 -13.37 11.71 -5.45
N LEU A 314 -12.58 12.75 -5.64
CA LEU A 314 -11.16 12.74 -5.28
C LEU A 314 -10.99 12.69 -3.75
N PHE A 315 -9.92 12.08 -3.29
CA PHE A 315 -9.69 11.86 -1.86
C PHE A 315 -9.10 13.09 -1.15
N HIS A 316 -9.70 14.27 -1.38
CA HIS A 316 -9.39 15.50 -0.67
C HIS A 316 -10.66 16.29 -0.34
N GLN A 317 -10.64 17.14 0.69
CA GLN A 317 -11.77 17.97 1.05
C GLN A 317 -12.04 19.02 -0.05
N GLY A 318 -13.32 19.34 -0.25
CA GLY A 318 -13.73 20.31 -1.25
C GLY A 318 -13.82 19.76 -2.69
N SER A 319 -13.45 18.50 -2.92
CA SER A 319 -13.78 17.89 -4.20
C SER A 319 -15.29 17.83 -4.36
N GLN A 320 -15.80 18.43 -5.40
CA GLN A 320 -17.16 18.18 -5.85
C GLN A 320 -17.20 16.78 -6.48
N ALA A 321 -18.40 16.18 -6.56
CA ALA A 321 -18.54 14.92 -7.31
C ALA A 321 -17.85 15.13 -8.67
N ALA A 322 -16.78 14.40 -8.90
CA ALA A 322 -15.90 14.66 -10.02
C ALA A 322 -16.69 14.47 -11.31
N GLN A 323 -16.75 15.51 -12.11
CA GLN A 323 -17.11 15.33 -13.49
C GLN A 323 -15.92 14.64 -14.16
N LEU A 324 -16.21 13.65 -14.97
CA LEU A 324 -15.26 12.74 -15.63
C LEU A 324 -14.03 13.43 -16.25
N ALA A 325 -14.20 14.68 -16.72
CA ALA A 325 -13.13 15.46 -17.33
C ALA A 325 -11.98 15.81 -16.40
N ASP A 326 -12.26 15.98 -15.09
CA ASP A 326 -11.26 16.42 -14.12
C ASP A 326 -10.32 15.28 -13.73
N ILE A 327 -10.86 14.06 -13.48
CA ILE A 327 -10.03 12.88 -13.19
C ILE A 327 -9.21 12.46 -14.41
N GLN A 328 -9.75 12.62 -15.63
CA GLN A 328 -9.02 12.32 -16.86
C GLN A 328 -7.88 13.31 -17.13
N ALA A 329 -8.05 14.58 -16.76
CA ALA A 329 -7.00 15.58 -16.91
C ALA A 329 -5.83 15.33 -15.95
N ASP A 330 -6.12 14.96 -14.70
CA ASP A 330 -5.10 14.70 -13.68
C ASP A 330 -4.28 13.42 -13.96
N LEU A 331 -4.90 12.41 -14.59
CA LEU A 331 -4.20 11.16 -14.98
C LEU A 331 -3.51 11.26 -16.36
N ALA A 332 -3.77 12.29 -17.14
CA ALA A 332 -3.18 12.50 -18.48
C ALA A 332 -1.99 13.47 -18.48
N GLY A 333 -1.75 14.20 -17.38
CA GLY A 333 -0.61 15.11 -17.18
C GLY A 333 0.62 14.36 -16.81
#